data_1968ace99516f64927c7f3d61fee08cc
#
_entry.id   1968ace99516f64927c7f3d61fee08cc
#
_cell.length_a   1.000
_cell.length_b   1.000
_cell.length_c   1.000
_cell.angle_alpha   90.00
_cell.angle_beta   90.00
_cell.angle_gamma   90.00
#
_symmetry.space_group_name_H-M   'P 1'
#
loop_
_entity.id
_entity.type
_entity.pdbx_description
1 polymer ?
#
loop_
_entity_poly.entity_id
_entity_poly.type
_entity_poly.pdbx_seq_one_letter_code
_entity_poly.pdbx_strand_id
1 'polypeptide(L)'
;MEVARKVLSVQRRLLDRTSSAPPEDLGDDLANDLGQPIAGPRTRRAFWATPAAYLVPPVVAMAILVAVWEVWLRIANVPVYILPLPSVVALRLAEDIGFFARHGGITLLEALGGFAVGAAVAMVGATLMAHSRFLERSLLPIAVLVKVTPVVAVAPLFVIWFGFGSLPKIFIAALITFFPVLVNAMTGLRAVDPGALDYFRSLSSSRKEIYLKLRLPGALPYLFAAFRISIPLSVIGAVVGEWFSGDRGLGSVIIVAHSNLDMPTLFSAIITLAFLGITLTLLTFYFERKILFWHSSAIVP
;
A
#
# COMPACT_ATOMS: atom_id res chain seq x y z
N MET A 1 16.44 -33.58 15.13
CA MET A 1 16.48 -35.05 15.15
C MET A 1 15.25 -35.67 15.83
N GLU A 2 14.66 -35.06 16.84
CA GLU A 2 13.52 -35.60 17.62
C GLU A 2 12.19 -35.66 16.83
N VAL A 3 11.91 -34.67 15.99
CA VAL A 3 10.71 -34.61 15.13
C VAL A 3 10.70 -35.74 14.10
N ALA A 4 11.85 -36.06 13.51
CA ALA A 4 11.97 -37.14 12.53
C ALA A 4 11.73 -38.54 13.17
N ARG A 5 12.17 -38.74 14.42
CA ARG A 5 11.88 -40.00 15.16
C ARG A 5 10.41 -40.14 15.50
N LYS A 6 9.72 -39.03 15.80
CA LYS A 6 8.27 -39.08 16.12
C LYS A 6 7.43 -39.36 14.88
N VAL A 7 7.78 -38.85 13.71
CA VAL A 7 7.11 -39.12 12.43
C VAL A 7 7.29 -40.59 12.04
N LEU A 8 8.52 -41.14 12.15
CA LEU A 8 8.80 -42.54 11.85
C LEU A 8 8.11 -43.52 12.81
N SER A 9 7.93 -43.15 14.09
CA SER A 9 7.22 -43.99 15.06
C SER A 9 5.72 -44.02 14.80
N VAL A 10 5.11 -42.95 14.29
CA VAL A 10 3.70 -42.91 13.89
C VAL A 10 3.49 -43.72 12.61
N GLN A 11 4.39 -43.60 11.65
CA GLN A 11 4.32 -44.36 10.41
C GLN A 11 4.49 -45.87 10.62
N ARG A 12 5.36 -46.32 11.54
CA ARG A 12 5.48 -47.71 11.93
C ARG A 12 4.18 -48.24 12.60
N ARG A 13 3.57 -47.49 13.50
CA ARG A 13 2.31 -47.89 14.15
C ARG A 13 1.15 -47.99 13.17
N LEU A 14 1.13 -47.17 12.12
CA LEU A 14 0.11 -47.28 11.06
C LEU A 14 0.33 -48.54 10.20
N LEU A 15 1.57 -48.89 9.88
CA LEU A 15 1.89 -50.08 9.11
C LEU A 15 1.67 -51.38 9.89
N ASP A 16 1.94 -51.39 11.19
CA ASP A 16 1.68 -52.58 12.05
C ASP A 16 0.17 -52.84 12.27
N ARG A 17 -0.67 -51.78 12.24
CA ARG A 17 -2.13 -51.92 12.32
C ARG A 17 -2.78 -52.47 11.06
N THR A 18 -2.19 -52.29 9.89
CA THR A 18 -2.72 -52.81 8.62
C THR A 18 -2.39 -54.31 8.39
N SER A 19 -1.51 -54.91 9.22
CA SER A 19 -1.05 -56.30 9.06
C SER A 19 -1.77 -57.33 9.92
N SER A 20 -2.64 -56.94 10.86
CA SER A 20 -3.17 -57.88 11.88
C SER A 20 -4.67 -57.82 12.14
N ALA A 21 -5.49 -57.12 11.36
CA ALA A 21 -6.94 -57.06 11.55
C ALA A 21 -7.69 -57.73 10.36
N PRO A 22 -8.71 -58.56 10.60
CA PRO A 22 -9.58 -59.08 9.54
C PRO A 22 -10.46 -57.93 8.96
N PRO A 23 -10.87 -58.05 7.68
CA PRO A 23 -11.47 -56.91 6.93
C PRO A 23 -12.88 -56.48 7.35
N GLU A 24 -13.51 -57.14 8.32
CA GLU A 24 -14.89 -56.85 8.74
C GLU A 24 -15.00 -55.74 9.81
N ASP A 25 -13.94 -55.45 10.54
CA ASP A 25 -14.01 -54.51 11.68
C ASP A 25 -13.69 -53.03 11.29
N LEU A 26 -13.12 -52.81 10.10
CA LEU A 26 -12.78 -51.47 9.59
C LEU A 26 -14.01 -50.66 9.13
N GLY A 27 -15.11 -51.31 8.83
CA GLY A 27 -16.34 -50.67 8.36
C GLY A 27 -17.11 -49.95 9.46
N ASP A 28 -17.16 -50.54 10.63
CA ASP A 28 -17.92 -50.01 11.77
C ASP A 28 -17.19 -48.89 12.51
N ASP A 29 -15.86 -48.94 12.57
CA ASP A 29 -15.06 -47.89 13.16
C ASP A 29 -15.06 -46.63 12.29
N LEU A 30 -15.03 -46.78 10.95
CA LEU A 30 -15.17 -45.66 10.02
C LEU A 30 -16.56 -45.04 10.02
N ALA A 31 -17.62 -45.87 10.19
CA ALA A 31 -18.99 -45.35 10.26
C ALA A 31 -19.26 -44.60 11.57
N ASN A 32 -18.65 -44.99 12.67
CA ASN A 32 -18.74 -44.30 13.95
C ASN A 32 -17.93 -43.01 13.98
N ASP A 33 -16.77 -42.95 13.32
CA ASP A 33 -15.97 -41.72 13.20
C ASP A 33 -16.59 -40.71 12.23
N LEU A 34 -17.29 -41.17 11.20
CA LEU A 34 -17.99 -40.28 10.24
C LEU A 34 -19.34 -39.76 10.78
N GLY A 35 -19.91 -40.39 11.80
CA GLY A 35 -21.16 -39.99 12.44
C GLY A 35 -21.01 -38.95 13.56
N GLN A 36 -19.80 -38.71 14.06
CA GLN A 36 -19.58 -37.59 14.98
C GLN A 36 -19.45 -36.29 14.18
N PRO A 37 -20.34 -35.29 14.44
CA PRO A 37 -20.10 -33.97 13.85
C PRO A 37 -18.74 -33.51 14.35
N ILE A 38 -17.79 -33.33 13.42
CA ILE A 38 -16.52 -32.69 13.70
C ILE A 38 -16.90 -31.38 14.39
N ALA A 39 -16.69 -31.34 15.72
CA ALA A 39 -16.83 -30.11 16.47
C ALA A 39 -15.81 -29.15 15.88
N GLY A 40 -16.22 -28.42 14.84
CA GLY A 40 -15.44 -27.36 14.24
C GLY A 40 -14.99 -26.46 15.39
N PRO A 41 -13.82 -25.85 15.31
CA PRO A 41 -13.34 -24.95 16.35
C PRO A 41 -14.50 -24.04 16.70
N ARG A 42 -14.96 -24.10 17.97
CA ARG A 42 -15.94 -23.17 18.50
C ARG A 42 -15.33 -21.79 18.30
N THR A 43 -15.57 -21.23 17.11
CA THR A 43 -15.27 -19.83 16.85
C THR A 43 -15.97 -19.08 17.97
N ARG A 44 -15.21 -18.42 18.80
CA ARG A 44 -15.68 -17.31 19.63
C ARG A 44 -16.20 -16.23 18.66
N ARG A 45 -17.28 -16.58 17.94
CA ARG A 45 -18.10 -15.60 17.24
C ARG A 45 -18.76 -14.77 18.31
N ALA A 46 -18.63 -13.52 18.15
CA ALA A 46 -19.69 -12.56 18.42
C ALA A 46 -19.31 -11.25 19.06
N PHE A 47 -18.12 -11.00 19.56
CA PHE A 47 -17.82 -9.63 20.03
C PHE A 47 -17.23 -8.73 18.93
N TRP A 48 -16.59 -9.28 17.90
CA TRP A 48 -15.88 -8.56 16.84
C TRP A 48 -16.70 -8.40 15.54
N ALA A 49 -17.99 -8.75 15.56
CA ALA A 49 -18.83 -8.79 14.35
C ALA A 49 -19.46 -7.44 13.97
N THR A 50 -19.31 -6.39 14.78
CA THR A 50 -19.82 -5.05 14.46
C THR A 50 -18.69 -4.16 13.93
N PRO A 51 -18.92 -3.37 12.86
CA PRO A 51 -17.91 -2.42 12.35
C PRO A 51 -17.39 -1.47 13.43
N ALA A 52 -18.17 -1.17 14.45
CA ALA A 52 -17.76 -0.40 15.62
C ALA A 52 -16.66 -1.10 16.43
N ALA A 53 -16.68 -2.43 16.58
CA ALA A 53 -15.67 -3.17 17.32
C ALA A 53 -14.28 -3.15 16.68
N TYR A 54 -14.18 -2.94 15.36
CA TYR A 54 -12.90 -2.75 14.66
C TYR A 54 -12.37 -1.32 14.77
N LEU A 55 -13.24 -0.32 14.86
CA LEU A 55 -12.85 1.09 14.91
C LEU A 55 -12.56 1.58 16.33
N VAL A 56 -13.25 1.05 17.34
CA VAL A 56 -13.10 1.50 18.73
C VAL A 56 -11.68 1.31 19.26
N PRO A 57 -11.00 0.15 19.13
CA PRO A 57 -9.64 -0.01 19.67
C PRO A 57 -8.62 0.97 19.11
N PRO A 58 -8.49 1.19 17.78
CA PRO A 58 -7.53 2.15 17.26
C PRO A 58 -7.87 3.61 17.63
N VAL A 59 -9.16 3.97 17.69
CA VAL A 59 -9.58 5.31 18.11
C VAL A 59 -9.25 5.55 19.57
N VAL A 60 -9.52 4.58 20.46
CA VAL A 60 -9.17 4.67 21.89
C VAL A 60 -7.65 4.75 22.08
N ALA A 61 -6.88 3.92 21.36
CA ALA A 61 -5.42 3.97 21.43
C ALA A 61 -4.88 5.33 20.99
N MET A 62 -5.42 5.90 19.90
CA MET A 62 -5.04 7.24 19.43
C MET A 62 -5.42 8.31 20.44
N ALA A 63 -6.62 8.25 21.01
CA ALA A 63 -7.06 9.20 22.04
C ALA A 63 -6.17 9.15 23.29
N ILE A 64 -5.79 7.95 23.74
CA ILE A 64 -4.87 7.78 24.88
C ILE A 64 -3.49 8.38 24.53
N LEU A 65 -2.96 8.12 23.33
CA LEU A 65 -1.67 8.66 22.88
C LEU A 65 -1.68 10.19 22.88
N VAL A 66 -2.72 10.80 22.32
CA VAL A 66 -2.88 12.25 22.28
C VAL A 66 -3.04 12.83 23.70
N ALA A 67 -3.81 12.16 24.57
CA ALA A 67 -3.97 12.58 25.97
C ALA A 67 -2.65 12.50 26.75
N VAL A 68 -1.88 11.41 26.57
CA VAL A 68 -0.55 11.28 27.20
C VAL A 68 0.39 12.36 26.71
N TRP A 69 0.41 12.65 25.39
CA TRP A 69 1.20 13.74 24.83
C TRP A 69 0.81 15.10 25.43
N GLU A 70 -0.48 15.43 25.48
CA GLU A 70 -0.98 16.68 26.06
C GLU A 70 -0.60 16.83 27.54
N VAL A 71 -0.86 15.78 28.36
CA VAL A 71 -0.58 15.79 29.80
C VAL A 71 0.92 15.89 30.09
N TRP A 72 1.72 15.11 29.35
CA TRP A 72 3.17 15.13 29.52
C TRP A 72 3.78 16.50 29.24
N LEU A 73 3.37 17.16 28.16
CA LEU A 73 3.87 18.50 27.82
C LEU A 73 3.45 19.56 28.84
N ARG A 74 2.23 19.46 29.41
CA ARG A 74 1.76 20.36 30.46
C ARG A 74 2.57 20.22 31.75
N ILE A 75 2.89 18.98 32.14
CA ILE A 75 3.69 18.70 33.34
C ILE A 75 5.13 19.13 33.15
N ALA A 76 5.72 18.81 31.99
CA ALA A 76 7.12 19.10 31.67
C ALA A 76 7.38 20.57 31.34
N ASN A 77 6.34 21.41 31.19
CA ASN A 77 6.43 22.82 30.80
C ASN A 77 7.30 23.04 29.55
N VAL A 78 7.15 22.16 28.54
CA VAL A 78 7.94 22.25 27.31
C VAL A 78 7.51 23.49 26.52
N PRO A 79 8.46 24.33 26.08
CA PRO A 79 8.14 25.50 25.25
C PRO A 79 7.47 25.12 23.94
N VAL A 80 6.44 25.90 23.53
CA VAL A 80 5.61 25.64 22.32
C VAL A 80 6.46 25.59 21.03
N TYR A 81 7.55 26.35 20.97
CA TYR A 81 8.47 26.36 19.82
C TYR A 81 9.35 25.10 19.73
N ILE A 82 9.36 24.22 20.74
CA ILE A 82 10.03 22.91 20.68
C ILE A 82 9.00 21.84 20.29
N LEU A 83 7.91 21.73 21.05
CA LEU A 83 6.85 20.79 20.81
C LEU A 83 5.51 21.36 21.24
N PRO A 84 4.55 21.61 20.34
CA PRO A 84 3.27 22.21 20.67
C PRO A 84 2.33 21.19 21.33
N LEU A 85 1.43 21.69 22.17
CA LEU A 85 0.33 20.90 22.72
C LEU A 85 -0.63 20.49 21.59
N PRO A 86 -1.15 19.26 21.59
CA PRO A 86 -2.19 18.83 20.64
C PRO A 86 -3.38 19.80 20.57
N SER A 87 -3.82 20.34 21.70
CA SER A 87 -4.88 21.34 21.76
C SER A 87 -4.56 22.63 21.02
N VAL A 88 -3.31 23.11 21.10
CA VAL A 88 -2.83 24.32 20.38
C VAL A 88 -2.76 24.05 18.86
N VAL A 89 -2.31 22.86 18.47
CA VAL A 89 -2.29 22.45 17.06
C VAL A 89 -3.69 22.36 16.48
N ALA A 90 -4.64 21.77 17.22
CA ALA A 90 -6.04 21.68 16.80
C ALA A 90 -6.68 23.08 16.67
N LEU A 91 -6.41 23.99 17.60
CA LEU A 91 -6.88 25.37 17.53
C LEU A 91 -6.30 26.07 16.31
N ARG A 92 -4.98 26.00 16.07
CA ARG A 92 -4.31 26.62 14.92
C ARG A 92 -4.87 26.10 13.59
N LEU A 93 -5.17 24.79 13.50
CA LEU A 93 -5.79 24.21 12.32
C LEU A 93 -7.21 24.74 12.10
N ALA A 94 -7.98 24.92 13.18
CA ALA A 94 -9.36 25.42 13.13
C ALA A 94 -9.44 26.91 12.80
N GLU A 95 -8.48 27.72 13.24
CA GLU A 95 -8.41 29.17 12.98
C GLU A 95 -8.30 29.50 11.49
N ASP A 96 -7.57 28.70 10.73
CA ASP A 96 -7.36 28.95 9.31
C ASP A 96 -7.40 27.66 8.46
N ILE A 97 -8.51 26.95 8.56
CA ILE A 97 -8.75 25.72 7.79
C ILE A 97 -8.67 25.98 6.28
N GLY A 98 -9.02 27.18 5.82
CA GLY A 98 -8.95 27.57 4.41
C GLY A 98 -7.52 27.63 3.89
N PHE A 99 -6.57 28.09 4.71
CA PHE A 99 -5.15 28.10 4.40
C PHE A 99 -4.63 26.67 4.21
N PHE A 100 -4.86 25.79 5.19
CA PHE A 100 -4.40 24.40 5.12
C PHE A 100 -5.07 23.63 3.99
N ALA A 101 -6.37 23.83 3.75
CA ALA A 101 -7.09 23.21 2.64
C ALA A 101 -6.57 23.64 1.28
N ARG A 102 -6.24 24.93 1.10
CA ARG A 102 -5.66 25.44 -0.15
C ARG A 102 -4.29 24.82 -0.42
N HIS A 103 -3.38 24.83 0.56
CA HIS A 103 -2.06 24.24 0.42
C HIS A 103 -2.15 22.71 0.27
N GLY A 104 -3.06 22.06 0.98
CA GLY A 104 -3.37 20.63 0.83
C GLY A 104 -3.87 20.26 -0.56
N GLY A 105 -4.72 21.11 -1.15
CA GLY A 105 -5.19 20.93 -2.54
C GLY A 105 -4.06 21.02 -3.56
N ILE A 106 -3.08 21.90 -3.36
CA ILE A 106 -1.91 22.00 -4.23
C ILE A 106 -1.06 20.74 -4.13
N THR A 107 -0.69 20.33 -2.90
CA THR A 107 0.06 19.08 -2.66
C THR A 107 -0.66 17.86 -3.24
N LEU A 108 -1.99 17.80 -3.10
CA LEU A 108 -2.82 16.73 -3.67
C LEU A 108 -2.70 16.68 -5.20
N LEU A 109 -2.84 17.81 -5.88
CA LEU A 109 -2.74 17.88 -7.34
C LEU A 109 -1.34 17.48 -7.83
N GLU A 110 -0.29 17.92 -7.16
CA GLU A 110 1.09 17.59 -7.48
C GLU A 110 1.38 16.10 -7.23
N ALA A 111 0.89 15.54 -6.13
CA ALA A 111 1.00 14.12 -5.82
C ALA A 111 0.26 13.24 -6.84
N LEU A 112 -1.00 13.56 -7.16
CA LEU A 112 -1.79 12.81 -8.14
C LEU A 112 -1.22 12.97 -9.55
N GLY A 113 -0.76 14.15 -9.93
CA GLY A 113 -0.06 14.39 -11.19
C GLY A 113 1.20 13.53 -11.31
N GLY A 114 2.02 13.53 -10.27
CA GLY A 114 3.22 12.71 -10.21
C GLY A 114 2.91 11.20 -10.24
N PHE A 115 1.93 10.75 -9.47
CA PHE A 115 1.47 9.37 -9.52
C PHE A 115 0.99 8.97 -10.94
N ALA A 116 0.18 9.81 -11.58
CA ALA A 116 -0.34 9.53 -12.93
C ALA A 116 0.79 9.41 -13.97
N VAL A 117 1.74 10.33 -13.95
CA VAL A 117 2.92 10.29 -14.84
C VAL A 117 3.79 9.08 -14.54
N GLY A 118 4.14 8.85 -13.27
CA GLY A 118 4.96 7.71 -12.85
C GLY A 118 4.31 6.37 -13.19
N ALA A 119 3.01 6.23 -12.94
CA ALA A 119 2.25 5.02 -13.27
C ALA A 119 2.15 4.80 -14.80
N ALA A 120 1.91 5.85 -15.58
CA ALA A 120 1.85 5.74 -17.04
C ALA A 120 3.21 5.28 -17.62
N VAL A 121 4.31 5.90 -17.22
CA VAL A 121 5.66 5.50 -17.67
C VAL A 121 5.99 4.08 -17.21
N ALA A 122 5.64 3.73 -15.97
CA ALA A 122 5.82 2.38 -15.44
C ALA A 122 5.02 1.33 -16.22
N MET A 123 3.77 1.61 -16.57
CA MET A 123 2.93 0.71 -17.36
C MET A 123 3.50 0.47 -18.77
N VAL A 124 3.97 1.53 -19.42
CA VAL A 124 4.66 1.40 -20.73
C VAL A 124 5.91 0.53 -20.57
N GLY A 125 6.78 0.84 -19.62
CA GLY A 125 7.99 0.06 -19.33
C GLY A 125 7.68 -1.40 -19.00
N ALA A 126 6.70 -1.66 -18.13
CA ALA A 126 6.27 -3.01 -17.78
C ALA A 126 5.73 -3.78 -18.98
N THR A 127 4.95 -3.13 -19.84
CA THR A 127 4.43 -3.75 -21.07
C THR A 127 5.56 -4.13 -22.02
N LEU A 128 6.52 -3.24 -22.24
CA LEU A 128 7.70 -3.52 -23.08
C LEU A 128 8.52 -4.68 -22.53
N MET A 129 8.81 -4.67 -21.23
CA MET A 129 9.57 -5.73 -20.55
C MET A 129 8.80 -7.05 -20.48
N ALA A 130 7.47 -7.03 -20.34
CA ALA A 130 6.66 -8.26 -20.36
C ALA A 130 6.68 -8.96 -21.74
N HIS A 131 6.88 -8.21 -22.82
CA HIS A 131 6.91 -8.76 -24.18
C HIS A 131 8.32 -9.11 -24.68
N SER A 132 9.38 -8.60 -24.06
CA SER A 132 10.77 -8.81 -24.53
C SER A 132 11.73 -9.03 -23.36
N ARG A 133 12.32 -10.23 -23.29
CA ARG A 133 13.38 -10.55 -22.33
C ARG A 133 14.64 -9.68 -22.50
N PHE A 134 14.90 -9.23 -23.72
CA PHE A 134 16.01 -8.31 -24.00
C PHE A 134 15.75 -6.96 -23.31
N LEU A 135 14.56 -6.37 -23.52
CA LEU A 135 14.19 -5.10 -22.89
C LEU A 135 14.14 -5.21 -21.36
N GLU A 136 13.67 -6.33 -20.83
CA GLU A 136 13.69 -6.57 -19.38
C GLU A 136 15.12 -6.53 -18.82
N ARG A 137 16.03 -7.32 -19.42
CA ARG A 137 17.42 -7.39 -18.97
C ARG A 137 18.16 -6.06 -19.12
N SER A 138 17.75 -5.22 -20.08
CA SER A 138 18.36 -3.91 -20.31
C SER A 138 17.77 -2.81 -19.40
N LEU A 139 16.45 -2.77 -19.23
CA LEU A 139 15.77 -1.69 -18.51
C LEU A 139 15.64 -1.92 -17.01
N LEU A 140 15.55 -3.19 -16.57
CA LEU A 140 15.38 -3.48 -15.15
C LEU A 140 16.56 -2.99 -14.29
N PRO A 141 17.85 -3.17 -14.68
CA PRO A 141 18.97 -2.60 -13.94
C PRO A 141 18.90 -1.07 -13.84
N ILE A 142 18.46 -0.38 -14.91
CA ILE A 142 18.28 1.09 -14.91
C ILE A 142 17.17 1.48 -13.93
N ALA A 143 16.06 0.76 -13.95
CA ALA A 143 14.96 1.01 -13.00
C ALA A 143 15.40 0.80 -11.54
N VAL A 144 16.25 -0.19 -11.28
CA VAL A 144 16.84 -0.42 -9.95
C VAL A 144 17.77 0.72 -9.56
N LEU A 145 18.62 1.22 -10.48
CA LEU A 145 19.46 2.39 -10.22
C LEU A 145 18.63 3.61 -9.84
N VAL A 146 17.54 3.87 -10.57
CA VAL A 146 16.59 4.95 -10.25
C VAL A 146 16.00 4.78 -8.84
N LYS A 147 15.60 3.56 -8.47
CA LYS A 147 15.03 3.27 -7.14
C LYS A 147 16.01 3.54 -6.00
N VAL A 148 17.28 3.14 -6.16
CA VAL A 148 18.26 3.26 -5.07
C VAL A 148 18.85 4.67 -4.96
N THR A 149 18.65 5.51 -5.98
CA THR A 149 19.09 6.90 -5.95
C THR A 149 18.30 7.68 -4.89
N PRO A 150 18.94 8.34 -3.92
CA PRO A 150 18.24 9.14 -2.92
C PRO A 150 17.50 10.30 -3.56
N VAL A 151 16.17 10.23 -3.62
CA VAL A 151 15.35 11.24 -4.31
C VAL A 151 15.56 12.65 -3.76
N VAL A 152 15.73 12.77 -2.43
CA VAL A 152 16.01 14.06 -1.76
C VAL A 152 17.30 14.70 -2.30
N ALA A 153 18.30 13.90 -2.66
CA ALA A 153 19.57 14.41 -3.19
C ALA A 153 19.44 14.91 -4.65
N VAL A 154 18.52 14.33 -5.43
CA VAL A 154 18.28 14.74 -6.84
C VAL A 154 17.22 15.84 -6.97
N ALA A 155 16.41 16.07 -5.94
CA ALA A 155 15.34 17.05 -5.98
C ALA A 155 15.80 18.47 -6.40
N PRO A 156 16.94 19.02 -5.91
CA PRO A 156 17.45 20.31 -6.36
C PRO A 156 17.74 20.37 -7.85
N LEU A 157 18.18 19.25 -8.48
CA LEU A 157 18.47 19.20 -9.91
C LEU A 157 17.19 19.39 -10.73
N PHE A 158 16.08 18.82 -10.29
CA PHE A 158 14.79 19.01 -10.97
C PHE A 158 14.33 20.48 -10.90
N VAL A 159 14.58 21.16 -9.79
CA VAL A 159 14.28 22.59 -9.68
C VAL A 159 15.18 23.42 -10.61
N ILE A 160 16.46 23.06 -10.76
CA ILE A 160 17.38 23.74 -11.70
C ILE A 160 16.95 23.51 -13.14
N TRP A 161 16.53 22.30 -13.51
CA TRP A 161 16.17 21.96 -14.88
C TRP A 161 14.80 22.47 -15.32
N PHE A 162 13.80 22.41 -14.42
CA PHE A 162 12.40 22.74 -14.74
C PHE A 162 11.95 24.08 -14.18
N GLY A 163 12.81 24.76 -13.39
CA GLY A 163 12.45 25.99 -12.69
C GLY A 163 11.57 25.76 -11.46
N PHE A 164 11.13 26.86 -10.86
CA PHE A 164 10.17 26.82 -9.75
C PHE A 164 8.75 26.51 -10.27
N GLY A 165 7.91 25.94 -9.42
CA GLY A 165 6.53 25.61 -9.76
C GLY A 165 6.20 24.13 -9.55
N SER A 166 5.09 23.66 -10.16
CA SER A 166 4.59 22.30 -9.92
C SER A 166 5.32 21.20 -10.71
N LEU A 167 6.04 21.54 -11.81
CA LEU A 167 6.70 20.53 -12.64
C LEU A 167 7.75 19.72 -11.88
N PRO A 168 8.77 20.31 -11.21
CA PRO A 168 9.77 19.54 -10.48
C PRO A 168 9.14 18.63 -9.41
N LYS A 169 8.10 19.10 -8.72
CA LYS A 169 7.37 18.35 -7.70
C LYS A 169 6.66 17.12 -8.28
N ILE A 170 5.98 17.29 -9.42
CA ILE A 170 5.35 16.20 -10.18
C ILE A 170 6.40 15.17 -10.62
N PHE A 171 7.56 15.61 -11.14
CA PHE A 171 8.63 14.68 -11.54
C PHE A 171 9.21 13.92 -10.36
N ILE A 172 9.42 14.55 -9.22
CA ILE A 172 9.91 13.91 -8.00
C ILE A 172 8.89 12.86 -7.50
N ALA A 173 7.60 13.21 -7.46
CA ALA A 173 6.54 12.29 -7.10
C ALA A 173 6.43 11.12 -8.09
N ALA A 174 6.57 11.39 -9.40
CA ALA A 174 6.58 10.36 -10.44
C ALA A 174 7.76 9.39 -10.28
N LEU A 175 8.95 9.90 -9.96
CA LEU A 175 10.14 9.08 -9.78
C LEU A 175 10.00 8.08 -8.63
N ILE A 176 9.42 8.53 -7.50
CA ILE A 176 9.21 7.67 -6.32
C ILE A 176 8.17 6.58 -6.62
N THR A 177 7.12 6.91 -7.36
CA THR A 177 6.01 6.00 -7.65
C THR A 177 6.29 5.04 -8.80
N PHE A 178 7.22 5.38 -9.68
CA PHE A 178 7.54 4.62 -10.88
C PHE A 178 7.90 3.16 -10.59
N PHE A 179 8.85 2.90 -9.69
CA PHE A 179 9.40 1.55 -9.49
C PHE A 179 8.39 0.55 -8.88
N PRO A 180 7.62 0.88 -7.82
CA PRO A 180 6.61 -0.01 -7.30
C PRO A 180 5.56 -0.40 -8.35
N VAL A 181 5.12 0.58 -9.17
CA VAL A 181 4.15 0.31 -10.24
C VAL A 181 4.79 -0.55 -11.33
N LEU A 182 6.02 -0.27 -11.76
CA LEU A 182 6.74 -1.00 -12.79
C LEU A 182 6.84 -2.50 -12.46
N VAL A 183 7.32 -2.82 -11.26
CA VAL A 183 7.56 -4.22 -10.85
C VAL A 183 6.24 -4.98 -10.72
N ASN A 184 5.24 -4.39 -10.07
CA ASN A 184 3.95 -5.05 -9.91
C ASN A 184 3.20 -5.20 -11.25
N ALA A 185 3.24 -4.18 -12.11
CA ALA A 185 2.65 -4.24 -13.44
C ALA A 185 3.31 -5.35 -14.29
N MET A 186 4.65 -5.43 -14.29
CA MET A 186 5.39 -6.47 -15.00
C MET A 186 5.02 -7.87 -14.47
N THR A 187 4.97 -8.05 -13.15
CA THR A 187 4.57 -9.30 -12.50
C THR A 187 3.14 -9.67 -12.89
N GLY A 188 2.21 -8.75 -12.78
CA GLY A 188 0.81 -8.98 -13.12
C GLY A 188 0.57 -9.32 -14.59
N LEU A 189 1.26 -8.64 -15.51
CA LEU A 189 1.17 -8.93 -16.96
C LEU A 189 1.71 -10.33 -17.34
N ARG A 190 2.51 -10.94 -16.44
CA ARG A 190 3.09 -12.29 -16.61
C ARG A 190 2.34 -13.36 -15.81
N ALA A 191 1.58 -12.99 -14.81
CA ALA A 191 0.84 -13.90 -13.93
C ALA A 191 -0.43 -14.51 -14.58
N VAL A 192 -0.40 -14.65 -15.91
CA VAL A 192 -1.51 -15.22 -16.69
C VAL A 192 -1.46 -16.75 -16.62
N ASP A 193 -2.62 -17.38 -16.41
CA ASP A 193 -2.75 -18.82 -16.47
C ASP A 193 -2.33 -19.38 -17.84
N PRO A 194 -1.40 -20.36 -17.87
CA PRO A 194 -0.95 -20.96 -19.13
C PRO A 194 -2.09 -21.56 -19.94
N GLY A 195 -3.08 -22.21 -19.29
CA GLY A 195 -4.22 -22.81 -19.98
C GLY A 195 -5.10 -21.76 -20.65
N ALA A 196 -5.35 -20.62 -19.99
CA ALA A 196 -6.06 -19.51 -20.58
C ALA A 196 -5.29 -18.92 -21.78
N LEU A 197 -3.97 -18.82 -21.68
CA LEU A 197 -3.14 -18.33 -22.79
C LEU A 197 -3.19 -19.28 -24.01
N ASP A 198 -3.14 -20.59 -23.79
CA ASP A 198 -3.21 -21.59 -24.85
C ASP A 198 -4.61 -21.64 -25.48
N TYR A 199 -5.67 -21.44 -24.69
CA TYR A 199 -7.02 -21.26 -25.23
C TYR A 199 -7.13 -20.06 -26.18
N PHE A 200 -6.60 -18.89 -25.80
CA PHE A 200 -6.60 -17.72 -26.69
C PHE A 200 -5.76 -17.96 -27.96
N ARG A 201 -4.67 -18.71 -27.85
CA ARG A 201 -3.84 -19.09 -29.02
C ARG A 201 -4.58 -20.04 -29.97
N SER A 202 -5.32 -21.02 -29.43
CA SER A 202 -6.14 -21.93 -30.27
C SER A 202 -7.22 -21.22 -31.05
N LEU A 203 -7.73 -20.08 -30.51
CA LEU A 203 -8.65 -19.19 -31.20
C LEU A 203 -7.96 -18.24 -32.21
N SER A 204 -6.67 -18.43 -32.49
CA SER A 204 -5.87 -17.56 -33.36
C SER A 204 -5.91 -16.08 -32.95
N SER A 205 -6.05 -15.80 -31.64
CA SER A 205 -6.15 -14.44 -31.10
C SER A 205 -4.86 -13.65 -31.36
N SER A 206 -5.00 -12.40 -31.75
CA SER A 206 -3.89 -11.48 -31.97
C SER A 206 -3.19 -11.13 -30.65
N ARG A 207 -1.91 -10.70 -30.69
CA ARG A 207 -1.16 -10.25 -29.52
C ARG A 207 -1.88 -9.12 -28.76
N LYS A 208 -2.56 -8.23 -29.50
CA LYS A 208 -3.33 -7.12 -28.93
C LYS A 208 -4.56 -7.64 -28.14
N GLU A 209 -5.25 -8.64 -28.68
CA GLU A 209 -6.39 -9.25 -28.00
C GLU A 209 -5.97 -9.98 -26.72
N ILE A 210 -4.90 -10.77 -26.79
CA ILE A 210 -4.33 -11.44 -25.61
C ILE A 210 -3.93 -10.39 -24.55
N TYR A 211 -3.33 -9.27 -24.96
CA TYR A 211 -2.94 -8.21 -24.04
C TYR A 211 -4.17 -7.56 -23.38
N LEU A 212 -5.14 -7.09 -24.16
CA LEU A 212 -6.28 -6.30 -23.68
C LEU A 212 -7.33 -7.16 -22.97
N LYS A 213 -7.58 -8.41 -23.45
CA LYS A 213 -8.67 -9.25 -22.93
C LYS A 213 -8.20 -10.25 -21.85
N LEU A 214 -6.90 -10.56 -21.78
CA LEU A 214 -6.39 -11.56 -20.85
C LEU A 214 -5.34 -10.97 -19.89
N ARG A 215 -4.23 -10.40 -20.41
CA ARG A 215 -3.11 -9.95 -19.59
C ARG A 215 -3.45 -8.72 -18.75
N LEU A 216 -4.03 -7.69 -19.34
CA LEU A 216 -4.33 -6.44 -18.65
C LEU A 216 -5.40 -6.61 -17.56
N PRO A 217 -6.54 -7.30 -17.80
CA PRO A 217 -7.49 -7.61 -16.74
C PRO A 217 -6.90 -8.50 -15.63
N GLY A 218 -6.08 -9.49 -15.99
CA GLY A 218 -5.37 -10.34 -15.02
C GLY A 218 -4.32 -9.59 -14.19
N ALA A 219 -3.76 -8.50 -14.72
CA ALA A 219 -2.78 -7.67 -14.01
C ALA A 219 -3.45 -6.66 -13.04
N LEU A 220 -4.75 -6.39 -13.14
CA LEU A 220 -5.42 -5.37 -12.30
C LEU A 220 -5.23 -5.58 -10.79
N PRO A 221 -5.31 -6.80 -10.21
CA PRO A 221 -5.05 -6.98 -8.79
C PRO A 221 -3.64 -6.54 -8.37
N TYR A 222 -2.64 -6.85 -9.20
CA TYR A 222 -1.24 -6.45 -8.98
C TYR A 222 -1.07 -4.93 -9.09
N LEU A 223 -1.78 -4.30 -10.03
CA LEU A 223 -1.77 -2.84 -10.19
C LEU A 223 -2.38 -2.15 -8.97
N PHE A 224 -3.52 -2.63 -8.46
CA PHE A 224 -4.11 -2.05 -7.26
C PHE A 224 -3.23 -2.27 -6.03
N ALA A 225 -2.55 -3.42 -5.90
CA ALA A 225 -1.54 -3.62 -4.88
C ALA A 225 -0.38 -2.60 -4.98
N ALA A 226 0.08 -2.29 -6.20
CA ALA A 226 1.05 -1.23 -6.42
C ALA A 226 0.51 0.16 -6.06
N PHE A 227 -0.72 0.49 -6.44
CA PHE A 227 -1.35 1.79 -6.20
C PHE A 227 -1.53 2.08 -4.71
N ARG A 228 -1.87 1.07 -3.91
CA ARG A 228 -1.93 1.19 -2.44
C ARG A 228 -0.61 1.70 -1.83
N ILE A 229 0.52 1.30 -2.40
CA ILE A 229 1.85 1.72 -1.95
C ILE A 229 2.24 3.05 -2.60
N SER A 230 2.02 3.20 -3.91
CA SER A 230 2.53 4.32 -4.70
C SER A 230 1.77 5.62 -4.45
N ILE A 231 0.47 5.58 -4.17
CA ILE A 231 -0.32 6.79 -3.92
C ILE A 231 0.15 7.53 -2.65
N PRO A 232 0.31 6.89 -1.48
CA PRO A 232 0.93 7.57 -0.33
C PRO A 232 2.36 8.03 -0.60
N LEU A 233 3.15 7.24 -1.34
CA LEU A 233 4.51 7.62 -1.72
C LEU A 233 4.55 8.86 -2.62
N SER A 234 3.53 9.07 -3.47
CA SER A 234 3.46 10.27 -4.32
C SER A 234 3.29 11.55 -3.49
N VAL A 235 2.54 11.47 -2.37
CA VAL A 235 2.41 12.60 -1.43
C VAL A 235 3.77 12.94 -0.82
N ILE A 236 4.54 11.93 -0.41
CA ILE A 236 5.91 12.14 0.11
C ILE A 236 6.78 12.80 -0.96
N GLY A 237 6.68 12.33 -2.22
CA GLY A 237 7.42 12.91 -3.34
C GLY A 237 7.06 14.36 -3.61
N ALA A 238 5.77 14.72 -3.57
CA ALA A 238 5.31 16.09 -3.73
C ALA A 238 5.87 16.97 -2.60
N VAL A 239 5.76 16.54 -1.33
CA VAL A 239 6.30 17.27 -0.17
C VAL A 239 7.81 17.50 -0.29
N VAL A 240 8.57 16.46 -0.69
CA VAL A 240 10.03 16.62 -0.93
C VAL A 240 10.28 17.65 -2.01
N GLY A 241 9.52 17.64 -3.10
CA GLY A 241 9.61 18.64 -4.15
C GLY A 241 9.30 20.06 -3.66
N GLU A 242 8.28 20.19 -2.81
CA GLU A 242 7.88 21.47 -2.21
C GLU A 242 8.95 22.04 -1.29
N TRP A 243 9.73 21.21 -0.60
CA TRP A 243 10.84 21.67 0.27
C TRP A 243 11.91 22.43 -0.52
N PHE A 244 12.16 22.06 -1.76
CA PHE A 244 13.18 22.69 -2.60
C PHE A 244 12.66 23.79 -3.51
N SER A 245 11.37 23.76 -3.85
CA SER A 245 10.75 24.80 -4.69
C SER A 245 10.17 25.98 -3.90
N GLY A 246 9.81 25.76 -2.63
CA GLY A 246 9.55 26.82 -1.63
C GLY A 246 8.35 27.74 -1.85
N ASP A 247 7.53 27.52 -2.90
CA ASP A 247 6.52 28.48 -3.31
C ASP A 247 5.11 28.19 -2.73
N ARG A 248 4.65 26.94 -2.82
CA ARG A 248 3.28 26.56 -2.44
C ARG A 248 3.22 25.08 -2.06
N GLY A 249 2.17 24.71 -1.30
CA GLY A 249 1.91 23.36 -0.83
C GLY A 249 2.20 23.19 0.66
N LEU A 250 1.79 22.05 1.25
CA LEU A 250 1.95 21.79 2.67
C LEU A 250 3.42 21.57 3.07
N GLY A 251 4.25 21.00 2.18
CA GLY A 251 5.68 20.88 2.42
C GLY A 251 6.38 22.24 2.50
N SER A 252 5.98 23.21 1.66
CA SER A 252 6.46 24.59 1.76
C SER A 252 6.04 25.24 3.07
N VAL A 253 4.80 25.01 3.51
CA VAL A 253 4.31 25.49 4.82
C VAL A 253 5.15 24.93 5.96
N ILE A 254 5.48 23.63 5.91
CA ILE A 254 6.33 22.98 6.92
C ILE A 254 7.70 23.62 7.00
N ILE A 255 8.37 23.86 5.86
CA ILE A 255 9.73 24.45 5.83
C ILE A 255 9.70 25.88 6.37
N VAL A 256 8.74 26.71 5.94
CA VAL A 256 8.60 28.08 6.39
C VAL A 256 8.27 28.16 7.89
N ALA A 257 7.32 27.33 8.36
CA ALA A 257 6.98 27.25 9.78
C ALA A 257 8.16 26.79 10.64
N HIS A 258 8.94 25.80 10.15
CA HIS A 258 10.17 25.35 10.80
C HIS A 258 11.19 26.48 10.95
N SER A 259 11.43 27.24 9.86
CA SER A 259 12.39 28.33 9.87
C SER A 259 11.99 29.48 10.81
N ASN A 260 10.69 29.66 11.03
CA ASN A 260 10.12 30.68 11.93
C ASN A 260 9.89 30.16 13.36
N LEU A 261 10.22 28.89 13.66
CA LEU A 261 9.93 28.20 14.93
C LEU A 261 8.41 28.20 15.27
N ASP A 262 7.55 28.28 14.26
CA ASP A 262 6.09 28.18 14.39
C ASP A 262 5.66 26.71 14.35
N MET A 263 5.92 26.01 15.46
CA MET A 263 5.59 24.59 15.57
C MET A 263 4.10 24.29 15.50
N PRO A 264 3.17 25.12 16.03
CA PRO A 264 1.74 24.91 15.82
C PRO A 264 1.34 24.81 14.34
N THR A 265 1.79 25.73 13.50
CA THR A 265 1.54 25.70 12.04
C THR A 265 2.20 24.51 11.36
N LEU A 266 3.44 24.16 11.75
CA LEU A 266 4.17 22.99 11.25
C LEU A 266 3.40 21.69 11.52
N PHE A 267 2.97 21.45 12.77
CA PHE A 267 2.23 20.25 13.14
C PHE A 267 0.83 20.22 12.50
N SER A 268 0.17 21.37 12.37
CA SER A 268 -1.11 21.47 11.65
C SER A 268 -0.97 21.05 10.17
N ALA A 269 0.11 21.44 9.51
CA ALA A 269 0.41 21.02 8.14
C ALA A 269 0.70 19.51 8.06
N ILE A 270 1.44 18.93 9.04
CA ILE A 270 1.68 17.47 9.11
C ILE A 270 0.37 16.70 9.30
N ILE A 271 -0.52 17.17 10.19
CA ILE A 271 -1.83 16.54 10.41
C ILE A 271 -2.67 16.60 9.13
N THR A 272 -2.65 17.74 8.43
CA THR A 272 -3.34 17.88 7.14
C THR A 272 -2.80 16.93 6.08
N LEU A 273 -1.47 16.73 6.01
CA LEU A 273 -0.84 15.74 5.14
C LEU A 273 -1.23 14.30 5.51
N ALA A 274 -1.25 13.97 6.80
CA ALA A 274 -1.67 12.67 7.27
C ALA A 274 -3.14 12.38 6.88
N PHE A 275 -4.03 13.35 7.07
CA PHE A 275 -5.42 13.25 6.65
C PHE A 275 -5.55 13.06 5.13
N LEU A 276 -4.78 13.80 4.34
CA LEU A 276 -4.73 13.68 2.88
C LEU A 276 -4.27 12.26 2.48
N GLY A 277 -3.18 11.75 3.07
CA GLY A 277 -2.66 10.42 2.80
C GLY A 277 -3.65 9.30 3.16
N ILE A 278 -4.32 9.41 4.32
CA ILE A 278 -5.36 8.48 4.75
C ILE A 278 -6.53 8.51 3.77
N THR A 279 -7.01 9.70 3.39
CA THR A 279 -8.12 9.86 2.44
C THR A 279 -7.80 9.21 1.10
N LEU A 280 -6.61 9.46 0.55
CA LEU A 280 -6.17 8.84 -0.70
C LEU A 280 -6.07 7.31 -0.60
N THR A 281 -5.59 6.81 0.52
CA THR A 281 -5.52 5.37 0.77
C THR A 281 -6.93 4.75 0.80
N LEU A 282 -7.86 5.35 1.53
CA LEU A 282 -9.26 4.90 1.59
C LEU A 282 -9.94 4.95 0.23
N LEU A 283 -9.72 6.01 -0.56
CA LEU A 283 -10.21 6.12 -1.93
C LEU A 283 -9.65 5.01 -2.82
N THR A 284 -8.36 4.67 -2.67
CA THR A 284 -7.74 3.58 -3.41
C THR A 284 -8.41 2.25 -3.10
N PHE A 285 -8.66 1.95 -1.82
CA PHE A 285 -9.40 0.75 -1.41
C PHE A 285 -10.84 0.73 -1.94
N TYR A 286 -11.50 1.87 -1.92
CA TYR A 286 -12.87 1.98 -2.47
C TYR A 286 -12.90 1.66 -3.97
N PHE A 287 -12.01 2.26 -4.77
CA PHE A 287 -11.93 2.00 -6.20
C PHE A 287 -11.52 0.56 -6.51
N GLU A 288 -10.58 0.01 -5.75
CA GLU A 288 -10.18 -1.38 -5.87
C GLU A 288 -11.36 -2.33 -5.68
N ARG A 289 -12.12 -2.20 -4.58
CA ARG A 289 -13.31 -3.04 -4.34
C ARG A 289 -14.35 -2.91 -5.45
N LYS A 290 -14.53 -1.71 -5.98
CA LYS A 290 -15.49 -1.45 -7.05
C LYS A 290 -15.06 -2.05 -8.39
N ILE A 291 -13.77 -2.01 -8.70
CA ILE A 291 -13.20 -2.47 -9.98
C ILE A 291 -12.91 -3.97 -9.94
N LEU A 292 -12.41 -4.50 -8.82
CA LEU A 292 -12.02 -5.90 -8.67
C LEU A 292 -13.09 -6.75 -7.99
N PHE A 293 -14.39 -6.48 -8.24
CA PHE A 293 -15.50 -7.21 -7.62
C PHE A 293 -15.47 -8.74 -7.85
N TRP A 294 -14.74 -9.19 -8.89
CA TRP A 294 -14.58 -10.61 -9.24
C TRP A 294 -13.39 -11.31 -8.57
N HIS A 295 -12.52 -10.57 -7.88
CA HIS A 295 -11.30 -11.14 -7.29
C HIS A 295 -11.46 -11.34 -5.79
N SER A 296 -10.95 -12.48 -5.27
CA SER A 296 -11.07 -12.86 -3.85
C SER A 296 -10.43 -11.87 -2.87
N SER A 297 -9.46 -11.06 -3.30
CA SER A 297 -8.88 -9.98 -2.48
C SER A 297 -9.89 -8.88 -2.11
N ALA A 298 -11.03 -8.80 -2.81
CA ALA A 298 -12.10 -7.86 -2.47
C ALA A 298 -12.99 -8.33 -1.30
N ILE A 299 -12.84 -9.59 -0.85
CA ILE A 299 -13.75 -10.27 0.10
C ILE A 299 -13.18 -10.26 1.53
N VAL A 300 -11.88 -10.01 1.72
CA VAL A 300 -11.27 -9.97 3.07
C VAL A 300 -11.23 -8.51 3.54
N PRO A 301 -11.87 -8.20 4.69
CA PRO A 301 -11.86 -6.86 5.30
C PRO A 301 -10.49 -6.51 5.86
#